data_9fbbc4e4c1e0f02b715256e7cb39b6a2
#
_entry.id   9fbbc4e4c1e0f02b715256e7cb39b6a2
#
_cell.length_a   1.000
_cell.length_b   1.000
_cell.length_c   1.000
_cell.angle_alpha   90.00
_cell.angle_beta   90.00
_cell.angle_gamma   90.00
#
_symmetry.space_group_name_H-M   'P 1'
#
loop_
_entity.id
_entity.type
_entity.pdbx_description
1 polymer ?
#
loop_
_entity_poly.entity_id
_entity_poly.type
_entity_poly.pdbx_seq_one_letter_code
_entity_poly.pdbx_strand_id
1 'polypeptide(L)'
;MGQYVLLNGIVLTARDKVHKYLFSKRPDAGAMPFSLEGGVIYHCGPIIRQSPEGARVIAAGPTTSARMQMYEPFIIEHYNVRGIMGKGGMSGAVANAMKESGCVYFHAIGGAGALLAQRIKKVSGVWLLEEFGPAEAMWAFEVEDFPAVVTIDSQGNSMHRQIEDLSRQRLEEILISG
;
A
#
# COMPACT_ATOMS: atom_id res chain seq x y z
N MET A 1 17.15 2.49 1.50
CA MET A 1 16.04 3.42 1.88
C MET A 1 16.26 4.78 1.22
N GLY A 2 15.19 5.58 1.06
CA GLY A 2 15.24 6.91 0.45
C GLY A 2 15.34 6.91 -1.08
N GLN A 3 15.37 5.76 -1.72
CA GLN A 3 15.43 5.65 -3.17
C GLN A 3 14.08 6.07 -3.78
N TYR A 4 14.13 7.02 -4.71
CA TYR A 4 12.98 7.37 -5.54
C TYR A 4 12.83 6.35 -6.66
N VAL A 5 11.61 5.88 -6.85
CA VAL A 5 11.28 4.86 -7.85
C VAL A 5 10.07 5.24 -8.67
N LEU A 6 10.00 4.74 -9.89
CA LEU A 6 8.84 4.82 -10.78
C LEU A 6 8.33 3.41 -11.02
N LEU A 7 7.12 3.13 -10.53
CA LEU A 7 6.50 1.81 -10.66
C LEU A 7 5.76 1.69 -11.98
N ASN A 8 5.92 0.52 -12.63
CA ASN A 8 5.25 0.18 -13.87
C ASN A 8 4.63 -1.22 -13.74
N GLY A 9 3.47 -1.44 -14.33
CA GLY A 9 2.76 -2.71 -14.30
C GLY A 9 1.47 -2.67 -13.47
N ILE A 10 1.11 -3.79 -12.86
CA ILE A 10 -0.15 -3.92 -12.12
C ILE A 10 0.05 -3.62 -10.63
N VAL A 11 -0.82 -2.76 -10.11
CA VAL A 11 -0.93 -2.43 -8.69
C VAL A 11 -2.36 -2.73 -8.23
N LEU A 12 -2.51 -3.44 -7.12
CA LEU A 12 -3.81 -3.81 -6.57
C LEU A 12 -4.17 -2.92 -5.38
N THR A 13 -5.34 -2.28 -5.41
CA THR A 13 -5.76 -1.46 -4.27
C THR A 13 -6.38 -2.33 -3.18
N ALA A 14 -6.05 -2.06 -1.91
CA ALA A 14 -6.71 -2.67 -0.78
C ALA A 14 -6.73 -1.72 0.42
N ARG A 15 -7.85 -1.68 1.13
CA ARG A 15 -8.03 -0.97 2.39
C ARG A 15 -8.54 -1.89 3.48
N ASP A 16 -9.12 -1.32 4.50
CA ASP A 16 -9.50 -1.99 5.73
C ASP A 16 -10.36 -3.25 5.52
N LYS A 17 -11.41 -3.17 4.66
CA LYS A 17 -12.32 -4.31 4.44
C LYS A 17 -11.65 -5.44 3.67
N VAL A 18 -10.88 -5.13 2.62
CA VAL A 18 -10.14 -6.16 1.86
C VAL A 18 -9.08 -6.82 2.72
N HIS A 19 -8.29 -6.07 3.49
CA HIS A 19 -7.29 -6.64 4.40
C HIS A 19 -7.92 -7.58 5.42
N LYS A 20 -9.01 -7.13 6.06
CA LYS A 20 -9.77 -7.98 7.00
C LYS A 20 -10.32 -9.24 6.32
N TYR A 21 -10.80 -9.12 5.08
CA TYR A 21 -11.32 -10.25 4.31
C TYR A 21 -10.22 -11.27 3.98
N LEU A 22 -9.10 -10.81 3.42
CA LEU A 22 -7.94 -11.64 3.11
C LEU A 22 -7.42 -12.38 4.34
N PHE A 23 -7.31 -11.67 5.47
CA PHE A 23 -6.86 -12.25 6.73
C PHE A 23 -7.82 -13.29 7.30
N SER A 24 -9.15 -12.99 7.31
CA SER A 24 -10.15 -13.83 7.99
C SER A 24 -10.68 -14.96 7.13
N LYS A 25 -10.83 -14.75 5.81
CA LYS A 25 -11.39 -15.74 4.88
C LYS A 25 -10.32 -16.59 4.18
N ARG A 26 -9.11 -16.03 4.04
CA ARG A 26 -7.95 -16.71 3.42
C ARG A 26 -8.30 -17.34 2.06
N PRO A 27 -8.90 -16.55 1.13
CA PRO A 27 -9.28 -17.12 -0.16
C PRO A 27 -8.05 -17.69 -0.89
N ASP A 28 -8.23 -18.85 -1.50
CA ASP A 28 -7.20 -19.43 -2.37
C ASP A 28 -6.91 -18.53 -3.56
N ALA A 29 -5.70 -18.62 -4.12
CA ALA A 29 -5.29 -17.81 -5.26
C ALA A 29 -6.26 -17.95 -6.46
N GLY A 30 -6.84 -19.13 -6.68
CA GLY A 30 -7.83 -19.38 -7.74
C GLY A 30 -9.21 -18.76 -7.50
N ALA A 31 -9.52 -18.35 -6.26
CA ALA A 31 -10.79 -17.68 -5.91
C ALA A 31 -10.72 -16.16 -6.12
N MET A 32 -9.53 -15.62 -6.38
CA MET A 32 -9.29 -14.20 -6.64
C MET A 32 -9.11 -13.96 -8.14
N PRO A 33 -9.70 -12.88 -8.71
CA PRO A 33 -9.52 -12.56 -10.13
C PRO A 33 -8.13 -12.02 -10.46
N PHE A 34 -7.30 -11.75 -9.44
CA PHE A 34 -5.93 -11.22 -9.55
C PHE A 34 -4.98 -12.04 -8.68
N SER A 35 -3.74 -12.22 -9.15
CA SER A 35 -2.68 -12.77 -8.32
C SER A 35 -2.11 -11.68 -7.42
N LEU A 36 -1.95 -12.00 -6.13
CA LEU A 36 -1.19 -11.18 -5.17
C LEU A 36 0.30 -11.55 -5.15
N GLU A 37 0.64 -12.74 -5.67
CA GLU A 37 2.00 -13.26 -5.66
C GLU A 37 2.96 -12.37 -6.46
N GLY A 38 4.03 -11.94 -5.82
CA GLY A 38 5.01 -11.03 -6.41
C GLY A 38 4.49 -9.60 -6.63
N GLY A 39 3.23 -9.33 -6.29
CA GLY A 39 2.53 -8.09 -6.57
C GLY A 39 2.78 -6.96 -5.58
N VAL A 40 2.19 -5.81 -5.90
CA VAL A 40 2.16 -4.61 -5.06
C VAL A 40 0.73 -4.33 -4.61
N ILE A 41 0.52 -4.23 -3.30
CA ILE A 41 -0.74 -3.76 -2.72
C ILE A 41 -0.63 -2.27 -2.41
N TYR A 42 -1.57 -1.49 -2.95
CA TYR A 42 -1.67 -0.06 -2.71
C TYR A 42 -2.81 0.24 -1.73
N HIS A 43 -2.47 0.77 -0.58
CA HIS A 43 -3.42 1.26 0.41
C HIS A 43 -4.11 2.51 -0.12
N CYS A 44 -5.17 2.30 -0.86
CA CYS A 44 -5.89 3.35 -1.56
C CYS A 44 -7.38 3.01 -1.67
N GLY A 45 -8.23 3.98 -1.40
CA GLY A 45 -9.64 3.95 -1.78
C GLY A 45 -9.83 4.95 -2.92
N PRO A 46 -9.86 4.48 -4.17
CA PRO A 46 -9.89 5.37 -5.32
C PRO A 46 -11.27 6.01 -5.52
N ILE A 47 -11.27 7.15 -6.20
CA ILE A 47 -12.49 7.72 -6.78
C ILE A 47 -12.53 7.31 -8.24
N ILE A 48 -13.55 6.52 -8.59
CA ILE A 48 -13.75 5.98 -9.94
C ILE A 48 -14.97 6.65 -10.56
N ARG A 49 -14.83 7.10 -11.80
CA ARG A 49 -15.94 7.52 -12.66
C ARG A 49 -16.21 6.43 -13.67
N GLN A 50 -17.44 5.96 -13.70
CA GLN A 50 -17.90 5.06 -14.76
C GLN A 50 -18.34 5.90 -15.97
N SER A 51 -18.02 5.44 -17.17
CA SER A 51 -18.49 6.01 -18.44
C SER A 51 -18.74 4.88 -19.45
N PRO A 52 -19.45 5.15 -20.56
CA PRO A 52 -19.63 4.15 -21.64
C PRO A 52 -18.31 3.63 -22.21
N GLU A 53 -17.23 4.40 -22.09
CA GLU A 53 -15.88 4.06 -22.56
C GLU A 53 -15.10 3.23 -21.53
N GLY A 54 -15.66 3.02 -20.33
CA GLY A 54 -15.04 2.26 -19.23
C GLY A 54 -14.83 3.07 -17.93
N ALA A 55 -14.21 2.42 -16.97
CA ALA A 55 -13.90 3.01 -15.67
C ALA A 55 -12.65 3.90 -15.75
N ARG A 56 -12.73 5.12 -15.23
CA ARG A 56 -11.60 6.06 -15.14
C ARG A 56 -11.33 6.43 -13.69
N VAL A 57 -10.07 6.39 -13.29
CA VAL A 57 -9.64 6.86 -11.96
C VAL A 57 -9.55 8.38 -11.95
N ILE A 58 -10.27 9.00 -11.03
CA ILE A 58 -10.27 10.47 -10.85
C ILE A 58 -9.29 10.88 -9.75
N ALA A 59 -9.19 10.06 -8.69
CA ALA A 59 -8.21 10.24 -7.63
C ALA A 59 -7.80 8.88 -7.05
N ALA A 60 -6.52 8.74 -6.74
CA ALA A 60 -5.93 7.54 -6.14
C ALA A 60 -4.89 7.95 -5.08
N GLY A 61 -5.32 8.68 -4.06
CA GLY A 61 -4.44 9.10 -2.97
C GLY A 61 -4.20 7.98 -1.96
N PRO A 62 -2.97 7.91 -1.37
CA PRO A 62 -2.64 6.89 -0.39
C PRO A 62 -3.42 7.06 0.91
N THR A 63 -3.88 5.95 1.45
CA THR A 63 -4.44 5.83 2.81
C THR A 63 -3.31 5.61 3.83
N THR A 64 -3.56 5.96 5.10
CA THR A 64 -2.63 5.70 6.20
C THR A 64 -2.48 4.19 6.42
N SER A 65 -1.27 3.69 6.19
CA SER A 65 -0.95 2.25 6.18
C SER A 65 -1.03 1.61 7.57
N ALA A 66 -0.73 2.36 8.63
CA ALA A 66 -0.76 1.85 10.00
C ALA A 66 -2.10 1.22 10.42
N ARG A 67 -3.21 1.56 9.75
CA ARG A 67 -4.52 0.94 10.02
C ARG A 67 -4.58 -0.54 9.63
N MET A 68 -3.81 -0.96 8.62
CA MET A 68 -3.75 -2.32 8.12
C MET A 68 -2.65 -3.17 8.77
N GLN A 69 -1.80 -2.57 9.60
CA GLN A 69 -0.59 -3.21 10.14
C GLN A 69 -0.83 -4.53 10.88
N MET A 70 -2.01 -4.74 11.44
CA MET A 70 -2.36 -5.98 12.12
C MET A 70 -2.59 -7.16 11.17
N TYR A 71 -2.87 -6.90 9.90
CA TYR A 71 -3.12 -7.92 8.86
C TYR A 71 -1.91 -8.16 7.98
N GLU A 72 -1.05 -7.15 7.82
CA GLU A 72 0.02 -7.14 6.84
C GLU A 72 1.06 -8.26 6.97
N PRO A 73 1.55 -8.63 8.16
CA PRO A 73 2.50 -9.74 8.25
C PRO A 73 1.95 -11.02 7.60
N PHE A 74 0.71 -11.38 7.94
CA PHE A 74 0.05 -12.53 7.34
C PHE A 74 -0.14 -12.40 5.83
N ILE A 75 -0.58 -11.23 5.34
CA ILE A 75 -0.84 -11.00 3.91
C ILE A 75 0.47 -11.08 3.10
N ILE A 76 1.55 -10.46 3.58
CA ILE A 76 2.87 -10.49 2.95
C ILE A 76 3.37 -11.93 2.83
N GLU A 77 3.33 -12.68 3.91
CA GLU A 77 3.84 -14.06 3.96
C GLU A 77 2.95 -15.04 3.17
N HIS A 78 1.64 -15.04 3.48
CA HIS A 78 0.70 -16.02 2.94
C HIS A 78 0.47 -15.86 1.43
N TYR A 79 0.36 -14.61 0.95
CA TYR A 79 0.12 -14.33 -0.48
C TYR A 79 1.41 -13.98 -1.24
N ASN A 80 2.57 -14.07 -0.61
CA ASN A 80 3.87 -13.79 -1.24
C ASN A 80 3.95 -12.39 -1.87
N VAL A 81 3.37 -11.37 -1.20
CA VAL A 81 3.38 -9.99 -1.66
C VAL A 81 4.80 -9.41 -1.56
N ARG A 82 5.23 -8.64 -2.56
CA ARG A 82 6.58 -8.07 -2.63
C ARG A 82 6.63 -6.55 -2.47
N GLY A 83 5.49 -5.89 -2.49
CA GLY A 83 5.43 -4.47 -2.25
C GLY A 83 4.15 -4.03 -1.57
N ILE A 84 4.28 -3.19 -0.56
CA ILE A 84 3.17 -2.48 0.07
C ILE A 84 3.36 -1.00 -0.21
N MET A 85 2.33 -0.33 -0.69
CA MET A 85 2.39 1.09 -0.99
C MET A 85 1.31 1.85 -0.20
N GLY A 86 1.70 2.99 0.39
CA GLY A 86 0.77 3.82 1.15
C GLY A 86 1.43 5.06 1.73
N LYS A 87 0.95 5.55 2.86
CA LYS A 87 1.56 6.67 3.59
C LYS A 87 1.66 6.39 5.08
N GLY A 88 2.59 7.09 5.77
CA GLY A 88 2.76 7.06 7.22
C GLY A 88 3.60 5.89 7.76
N GLY A 89 4.09 5.01 6.88
CA GLY A 89 4.91 3.87 7.29
C GLY A 89 4.12 2.75 7.96
N MET A 90 4.85 1.77 8.52
CA MET A 90 4.32 0.56 9.14
C MET A 90 5.09 0.24 10.43
N SER A 91 4.53 -0.62 11.27
CA SER A 91 5.14 -1.06 12.53
C SER A 91 6.39 -1.92 12.33
N GLY A 92 7.16 -2.11 13.41
CA GLY A 92 8.33 -3.00 13.42
C GLY A 92 7.98 -4.46 13.09
N ALA A 93 6.79 -4.93 13.49
CA ALA A 93 6.33 -6.28 13.16
C ALA A 93 6.16 -6.45 11.64
N VAL A 94 5.60 -5.45 10.95
CA VAL A 94 5.48 -5.47 9.49
C VAL A 94 6.85 -5.36 8.81
N ALA A 95 7.74 -4.50 9.32
CA ALA A 95 9.11 -4.39 8.79
C ALA A 95 9.89 -5.72 8.91
N ASN A 96 9.66 -6.50 9.97
CA ASN A 96 10.23 -7.84 10.12
C ASN A 96 9.66 -8.82 9.08
N ALA A 97 8.34 -8.86 8.89
CA ALA A 97 7.72 -9.69 7.86
C ALA A 97 8.21 -9.31 6.45
N MET A 98 8.39 -8.01 6.18
CA MET A 98 8.99 -7.53 4.92
C MET A 98 10.40 -8.04 4.73
N LYS A 99 11.23 -8.03 5.79
CA LYS A 99 12.60 -8.56 5.75
C LYS A 99 12.61 -10.06 5.42
N GLU A 100 11.78 -10.85 6.09
CA GLU A 100 11.71 -12.30 5.90
C GLU A 100 11.22 -12.68 4.49
N SER A 101 10.30 -11.89 3.95
CA SER A 101 9.70 -12.10 2.63
C SER A 101 10.40 -11.37 1.48
N GLY A 102 11.40 -10.51 1.74
CA GLY A 102 11.99 -9.64 0.72
C GLY A 102 11.02 -8.59 0.16
N CYS A 103 9.98 -8.25 0.93
CA CYS A 103 9.01 -7.22 0.57
C CYS A 103 9.54 -5.82 0.90
N VAL A 104 9.05 -4.78 0.21
CA VAL A 104 9.43 -3.38 0.45
C VAL A 104 8.20 -2.50 0.67
N TYR A 105 8.38 -1.40 1.40
CA TYR A 105 7.34 -0.39 1.56
C TYR A 105 7.64 0.84 0.71
N PHE A 106 6.70 1.15 -0.17
CA PHE A 106 6.69 2.32 -1.03
C PHE A 106 5.84 3.43 -0.40
N HIS A 107 6.46 4.54 -0.04
CA HIS A 107 5.74 5.73 0.42
C HIS A 107 5.24 6.52 -0.79
N ALA A 108 3.92 6.66 -0.92
CA ALA A 108 3.28 7.52 -1.90
C ALA A 108 2.90 8.86 -1.27
N ILE A 109 2.90 9.92 -2.09
CA ILE A 109 2.70 11.30 -1.61
C ILE A 109 1.24 11.52 -1.21
N GLY A 110 1.01 11.87 0.07
CA GLY A 110 -0.30 12.26 0.57
C GLY A 110 -0.78 13.58 -0.04
N GLY A 111 -2.10 13.70 -0.28
CA GLY A 111 -2.69 14.90 -0.89
C GLY A 111 -2.60 14.96 -2.42
N ALA A 112 -1.80 14.12 -3.05
CA ALA A 112 -1.55 14.12 -4.50
C ALA A 112 -2.49 13.19 -5.29
N GLY A 113 -3.68 12.85 -4.78
CA GLY A 113 -4.56 11.82 -5.35
C GLY A 113 -4.92 12.02 -6.82
N ALA A 114 -5.20 13.25 -7.24
CA ALA A 114 -5.50 13.56 -8.64
C ALA A 114 -4.26 13.45 -9.55
N LEU A 115 -3.09 13.84 -9.05
CA LEU A 115 -1.83 13.70 -9.77
C LEU A 115 -1.45 12.23 -9.95
N LEU A 116 -1.58 11.42 -8.89
CA LEU A 116 -1.29 9.99 -8.93
C LEU A 116 -2.26 9.25 -9.86
N ALA A 117 -3.52 9.67 -9.94
CA ALA A 117 -4.49 9.11 -10.87
C ALA A 117 -4.06 9.25 -12.35
N GLN A 118 -3.29 10.27 -12.72
CA GLN A 118 -2.77 10.46 -14.08
C GLN A 118 -1.74 9.38 -14.47
N ARG A 119 -1.15 8.70 -13.49
CA ARG A 119 -0.21 7.60 -13.68
C ARG A 119 -0.90 6.24 -13.86
N ILE A 120 -2.22 6.21 -13.70
CA ILE A 120 -3.04 5.01 -13.91
C ILE A 120 -3.58 5.06 -15.34
N LYS A 121 -3.08 4.17 -16.18
CA LYS A 121 -3.43 4.10 -17.61
C LYS A 121 -4.72 3.35 -17.85
N LYS A 122 -4.98 2.33 -17.02
CA LYS A 122 -6.14 1.45 -17.20
C LYS A 122 -6.62 0.88 -15.86
N VAL A 123 -7.92 0.72 -15.75
CA VAL A 123 -8.56 -0.12 -14.74
C VAL A 123 -8.73 -1.51 -15.35
N SER A 124 -7.92 -2.48 -14.93
CA SER A 124 -7.90 -3.83 -15.51
C SER A 124 -8.97 -4.74 -14.90
N GLY A 125 -9.55 -4.35 -13.77
CA GLY A 125 -10.64 -5.08 -13.13
C GLY A 125 -10.92 -4.62 -11.71
N VAL A 126 -11.94 -5.23 -11.11
CA VAL A 126 -12.35 -4.98 -9.72
C VAL A 126 -12.85 -6.27 -9.08
N TRP A 127 -12.62 -6.43 -7.79
CA TRP A 127 -13.10 -7.53 -6.95
C TRP A 127 -13.76 -7.01 -5.68
N LEU A 128 -14.83 -7.67 -5.24
CA LEU A 128 -15.62 -7.34 -4.04
C LEU A 128 -16.29 -5.95 -4.11
N LEU A 129 -16.67 -5.52 -5.34
CA LEU A 129 -17.28 -4.20 -5.54
C LEU A 129 -18.68 -4.12 -4.89
N GLU A 130 -19.50 -5.14 -5.11
CA GLU A 130 -20.88 -5.20 -4.59
C GLU A 130 -20.89 -5.29 -3.07
N GLU A 131 -19.93 -6.05 -2.49
CA GLU A 131 -19.87 -6.30 -1.04
C GLU A 131 -19.29 -5.12 -0.27
N PHE A 132 -18.31 -4.41 -0.84
CA PHE A 132 -17.54 -3.41 -0.08
C PHE A 132 -17.71 -1.99 -0.57
N GLY A 133 -18.24 -1.81 -1.77
CA GLY A 133 -18.33 -0.51 -2.42
C GLY A 133 -17.00 -0.03 -3.01
N PRO A 134 -17.04 1.02 -3.86
CA PRO A 134 -15.91 1.40 -4.70
C PRO A 134 -14.65 1.82 -3.94
N ALA A 135 -14.77 2.41 -2.76
CA ALA A 135 -13.61 2.85 -1.97
C ALA A 135 -12.92 1.73 -1.18
N GLU A 136 -13.58 0.59 -0.98
CA GLU A 136 -13.07 -0.53 -0.21
C GLU A 136 -12.90 -1.81 -1.05
N ALA A 137 -13.37 -1.82 -2.30
CA ALA A 137 -13.13 -2.90 -3.26
C ALA A 137 -11.64 -2.96 -3.66
N MET A 138 -11.20 -4.13 -4.13
CA MET A 138 -9.87 -4.30 -4.70
C MET A 138 -9.92 -3.99 -6.20
N TRP A 139 -9.20 -2.97 -6.62
CA TRP A 139 -9.04 -2.58 -8.02
C TRP A 139 -7.67 -2.99 -8.54
N ALA A 140 -7.61 -3.49 -9.74
CA ALA A 140 -6.37 -3.73 -10.48
C ALA A 140 -6.11 -2.55 -11.41
N PHE A 141 -5.04 -1.80 -11.14
CA PHE A 141 -4.60 -0.65 -11.92
C PHE A 141 -3.34 -0.98 -12.71
N GLU A 142 -3.37 -0.73 -14.00
CA GLU A 142 -2.16 -0.67 -14.81
C GLU A 142 -1.55 0.73 -14.70
N VAL A 143 -0.36 0.81 -14.12
CA VAL A 143 0.34 2.08 -13.85
C VAL A 143 1.58 2.22 -14.72
N GLU A 144 1.91 3.47 -15.03
CA GLU A 144 3.13 3.87 -15.75
C GLU A 144 3.78 5.06 -15.05
N ASP A 145 5.06 4.90 -14.73
CA ASP A 145 5.86 5.90 -14.01
C ASP A 145 5.20 6.40 -12.73
N PHE A 146 4.58 5.48 -11.98
CA PHE A 146 3.91 5.83 -10.73
C PHE A 146 4.95 6.13 -9.65
N PRO A 147 5.03 7.39 -9.15
CA PRO A 147 6.12 7.82 -8.29
C PRO A 147 5.95 7.35 -6.84
N ALA A 148 7.02 6.84 -6.27
CA ALA A 148 7.08 6.46 -4.86
C ALA A 148 8.52 6.55 -4.32
N VAL A 149 8.65 6.48 -2.99
CA VAL A 149 9.94 6.42 -2.29
C VAL A 149 10.01 5.15 -1.46
N VAL A 150 11.08 4.38 -1.57
CA VAL A 150 11.32 3.22 -0.70
C VAL A 150 11.66 3.73 0.70
N THR A 151 10.75 3.55 1.67
CA THR A 151 10.95 4.00 3.04
C THR A 151 11.06 2.87 4.08
N ILE A 152 10.71 1.62 3.69
CA ILE A 152 11.16 0.40 4.37
C ILE A 152 11.74 -0.51 3.29
N ASP A 153 13.00 -0.90 3.45
CA ASP A 153 13.68 -1.76 2.48
C ASP A 153 13.50 -3.26 2.79
N SER A 154 13.94 -4.11 1.88
CA SER A 154 13.87 -5.57 2.02
C SER A 154 14.75 -6.16 3.13
N GLN A 155 15.53 -5.34 3.83
CA GLN A 155 16.28 -5.72 5.02
C GLN A 155 15.55 -5.31 6.31
N GLY A 156 14.35 -4.70 6.21
CA GLY A 156 13.55 -4.24 7.32
C GLY A 156 14.02 -2.90 7.92
N ASN A 157 14.97 -2.21 7.28
CA ASN A 157 15.34 -0.86 7.70
C ASN A 157 14.20 0.11 7.39
N SER A 158 13.87 1.00 8.33
CA SER A 158 12.74 1.92 8.21
C SER A 158 13.16 3.37 8.46
N MET A 159 12.96 4.24 7.46
CA MET A 159 13.14 5.69 7.63
C MET A 159 12.17 6.27 8.66
N HIS A 160 10.94 5.75 8.71
CA HIS A 160 9.94 6.21 9.68
C HIS A 160 10.42 5.98 11.09
N ARG A 161 10.94 4.78 11.40
CA ARG A 161 11.49 4.46 12.72
C ARG A 161 12.72 5.31 13.05
N GLN A 162 13.64 5.51 12.10
CA GLN A 162 14.80 6.35 12.32
C GLN A 162 14.43 7.78 12.71
N ILE A 163 13.46 8.38 12.00
CA ILE A 163 12.98 9.73 12.30
C ILE A 163 12.25 9.77 13.66
N GLU A 164 11.46 8.75 13.97
CA GLU A 164 10.75 8.66 15.25
C GLU A 164 11.74 8.56 16.43
N ASP A 165 12.76 7.72 16.31
CA ASP A 165 13.79 7.55 17.33
C ASP A 165 14.57 8.85 17.54
N LEU A 166 14.98 9.54 16.48
CA LEU A 166 15.65 10.85 16.56
C LEU A 166 14.77 11.92 17.20
N SER A 167 13.49 11.94 16.84
CA SER A 167 12.51 12.89 17.41
C SER A 167 12.30 12.65 18.91
N ARG A 168 12.26 11.38 19.32
CA ARG A 168 12.13 11.00 20.73
C ARG A 168 13.37 11.43 21.53
N GLN A 169 14.56 11.15 21.04
CA GLN A 169 15.80 11.61 21.66
C GLN A 169 15.83 13.13 21.84
N ARG A 170 15.43 13.85 20.79
CA ARG A 170 15.39 15.32 20.87
C ARG A 170 14.36 15.85 21.87
N LEU A 171 13.21 15.19 21.98
CA LEU A 171 12.21 15.53 22.99
C LEU A 171 12.76 15.33 24.42
N GLU A 172 13.43 14.20 24.67
CA GLU A 172 14.05 13.90 25.97
C GLU A 172 15.08 14.97 26.35
N GLU A 173 15.95 15.38 25.40
CA GLU A 173 16.94 16.47 25.65
C GLU A 173 16.25 17.79 26.04
N ILE A 174 15.16 18.17 25.38
CA ILE A 174 14.41 19.40 25.68
C ILE A 174 13.77 19.33 27.06
N LEU A 175 13.20 18.17 27.45
CA LEU A 175 12.56 18.00 28.75
C LEU A 175 13.57 18.00 29.92
N ILE A 176 14.83 17.60 29.69
CA ILE A 176 15.89 17.61 30.71
C ILE A 176 16.52 19.01 30.86
N SER A 177 16.53 19.80 29.78
CA SER A 177 17.17 21.12 29.74
C SER A 177 16.24 22.28 30.14
N GLY A 178 14.97 22.07 30.37
CA GLY A 178 13.98 23.04 30.86
C GLY A 178 13.61 22.81 32.32
#